data_c0d00790cb0cfc79277fad6dee636463
#
_entry.id   c0d00790cb0cfc79277fad6dee636463
#
_cell.length_a   1.000
_cell.length_b   1.000
_cell.length_c   1.000
_cell.angle_alpha   90.00
_cell.angle_beta   90.00
_cell.angle_gamma   90.00
#
_symmetry.space_group_name_H-M   'P 1'
#
loop_
_entity.id
_entity.type
_entity.pdbx_description
1 polymer ?
#
loop_
_entity_poly.entity_id
_entity_poly.type
_entity_poly.pdbx_seq_one_letter_code
_entity_poly.pdbx_strand_id
1 'polypeptide(L)'
;MSQPSRRTLWTGSSIALAAAAFVSTLVLIEGLPSRGEAAAPAVQRIALVPRPAAPAKPVAPAAQFVVKRILPIDGPIKYGEWHWDEKGAPSAGTTVVTVDLKANVLSVFRDGYEIGATAILTGHGDKPTPLGVFPITQKNRDHVSNLYDAPMPYMMRLTNDGVAIHATKVENGYVTHGCVGVPEGFAAKLFAAARLGDRVIVTDGAVLRMGDAII
;
A
#
# COMPACT_ATOMS: atom_id res chain seq x y z
N MET A 1 15.23 -59.16 14.38
CA MET A 1 13.87 -59.20 14.95
C MET A 1 13.04 -58.15 14.20
N SER A 2 12.18 -58.66 13.29
CA SER A 2 11.42 -57.89 12.30
C SER A 2 10.06 -57.50 12.87
N GLN A 3 9.66 -56.27 12.68
CA GLN A 3 8.29 -55.83 12.96
C GLN A 3 7.54 -55.63 11.62
N PRO A 4 6.32 -56.14 11.47
CA PRO A 4 5.57 -56.05 10.22
C PRO A 4 4.68 -54.77 10.14
N SER A 5 4.65 -54.20 8.97
CA SER A 5 3.78 -53.08 8.53
C SER A 5 2.29 -53.48 8.57
N ARG A 6 1.44 -52.63 9.12
CA ARG A 6 -0.04 -52.71 8.94
C ARG A 6 -0.50 -51.77 7.83
N ARG A 7 -0.92 -52.36 6.73
CA ARG A 7 -1.70 -51.68 5.66
C ARG A 7 -3.15 -51.64 6.07
N THR A 8 -3.74 -50.49 6.15
CA THR A 8 -5.19 -50.32 6.30
C THR A 8 -5.80 -50.07 4.93
N LEU A 9 -6.61 -51.01 4.48
CA LEU A 9 -7.43 -50.97 3.27
C LEU A 9 -8.65 -50.11 3.56
N TRP A 10 -8.83 -49.05 2.77
CA TRP A 10 -10.09 -48.29 2.71
C TRP A 10 -10.98 -48.88 1.60
N THR A 11 -12.10 -49.45 1.99
CA THR A 11 -13.17 -49.94 1.11
C THR A 11 -14.01 -48.77 0.65
N GLY A 12 -14.24 -48.71 -0.68
CA GLY A 12 -15.06 -47.71 -1.31
C GLY A 12 -16.55 -47.90 -0.98
N SER A 13 -17.23 -46.80 -0.71
CA SER A 13 -18.69 -46.73 -0.69
C SER A 13 -19.19 -46.05 -1.93
N SER A 14 -19.90 -46.81 -2.75
CA SER A 14 -20.63 -46.36 -3.95
C SER A 14 -21.86 -45.58 -3.53
N ILE A 15 -22.00 -44.33 -3.96
CA ILE A 15 -23.21 -43.53 -3.82
C ILE A 15 -24.01 -43.64 -5.12
N ALA A 16 -25.20 -44.22 -5.01
CA ALA A 16 -26.15 -44.39 -6.09
C ALA A 16 -26.79 -43.05 -6.48
N LEU A 17 -26.79 -42.76 -7.78
CA LEU A 17 -27.47 -41.61 -8.38
C LEU A 17 -28.97 -41.95 -8.47
N ALA A 18 -29.86 -41.24 -7.78
CA ALA A 18 -31.29 -41.28 -7.96
C ALA A 18 -31.70 -40.18 -8.99
N ALA A 19 -32.14 -40.60 -10.15
CA ALA A 19 -32.73 -39.73 -11.16
C ALA A 19 -34.19 -39.46 -10.80
N ALA A 20 -34.57 -38.23 -10.50
CA ALA A 20 -35.96 -37.79 -10.36
C ALA A 20 -36.47 -37.27 -11.71
N ALA A 21 -37.41 -37.99 -12.32
CA ALA A 21 -38.13 -37.56 -13.51
C ALA A 21 -39.18 -36.49 -13.12
N PHE A 22 -39.06 -35.28 -13.64
CA PHE A 22 -40.12 -34.27 -13.57
C PHE A 22 -41.08 -34.45 -14.73
N VAL A 23 -42.32 -34.83 -14.42
CA VAL A 23 -43.46 -34.84 -15.34
C VAL A 23 -43.99 -33.40 -15.44
N SER A 24 -43.84 -32.79 -16.61
CA SER A 24 -44.40 -31.46 -16.90
C SER A 24 -45.89 -31.64 -17.29
N THR A 25 -46.78 -31.21 -16.41
CA THR A 25 -48.20 -31.04 -16.73
C THR A 25 -48.41 -29.68 -17.38
N LEU A 26 -48.74 -29.69 -18.68
CA LEU A 26 -49.11 -28.51 -19.45
C LEU A 26 -50.59 -28.17 -19.11
N VAL A 27 -50.83 -27.08 -18.39
CA VAL A 27 -52.17 -26.51 -18.17
C VAL A 27 -52.37 -25.38 -19.17
N LEU A 28 -53.24 -25.62 -20.17
CA LEU A 28 -53.76 -24.58 -21.04
C LEU A 28 -54.77 -23.74 -20.24
N ILE A 29 -54.44 -22.46 -20.03
CA ILE A 29 -55.38 -21.45 -19.55
C ILE A 29 -55.74 -20.55 -20.72
N GLU A 30 -56.95 -20.77 -21.24
CA GLU A 30 -57.61 -19.89 -22.22
C GLU A 30 -58.08 -18.60 -21.54
N GLY A 31 -57.77 -17.49 -22.16
CA GLY A 31 -58.61 -16.31 -22.26
C GLY A 31 -58.92 -15.50 -20.99
N LEU A 32 -58.05 -14.49 -20.67
CA LEU A 32 -58.49 -13.32 -19.92
C LEU A 32 -58.22 -12.06 -20.74
N PRO A 33 -59.14 -11.07 -20.77
CA PRO A 33 -59.01 -9.88 -21.58
C PRO A 33 -57.92 -8.97 -21.02
N SER A 34 -57.10 -8.45 -21.94
CA SER A 34 -56.02 -7.48 -21.66
C SER A 34 -56.61 -6.22 -21.02
N ARG A 35 -56.32 -6.04 -19.73
CA ARG A 35 -56.49 -4.79 -19.03
C ARG A 35 -55.41 -3.82 -19.49
N GLY A 36 -55.83 -2.67 -19.98
CA GLY A 36 -54.94 -1.63 -20.49
C GLY A 36 -53.72 -1.34 -19.60
N GLU A 37 -52.60 -1.41 -20.22
CA GLU A 37 -51.27 -1.03 -19.67
C GLU A 37 -51.28 0.46 -19.44
N ALA A 38 -51.42 0.86 -18.18
CA ALA A 38 -51.19 2.26 -17.79
C ALA A 38 -49.68 2.52 -17.91
N ALA A 39 -49.30 3.35 -18.88
CA ALA A 39 -47.93 3.78 -19.06
C ALA A 39 -47.38 4.37 -17.75
N ALA A 40 -46.37 3.73 -17.18
CA ALA A 40 -45.62 4.29 -16.06
C ALA A 40 -44.97 5.63 -16.47
N PRO A 41 -44.97 6.67 -15.61
CA PRO A 41 -44.35 7.93 -15.96
C PRO A 41 -42.86 7.74 -16.20
N ALA A 42 -42.38 8.14 -17.36
CA ALA A 42 -40.96 8.12 -17.71
C ALA A 42 -40.18 8.95 -16.69
N VAL A 43 -39.39 8.29 -15.87
CA VAL A 43 -38.41 8.96 -15.00
C VAL A 43 -37.35 9.58 -15.91
N GLN A 44 -37.45 10.90 -16.14
CA GLN A 44 -36.41 11.66 -16.81
C GLN A 44 -35.11 11.52 -16.00
N ARG A 45 -34.15 10.75 -16.52
CA ARG A 45 -32.78 10.75 -16.01
C ARG A 45 -32.24 12.15 -16.19
N ILE A 46 -32.14 12.90 -15.09
CA ILE A 46 -31.36 14.13 -15.06
C ILE A 46 -29.92 13.73 -15.38
N ALA A 47 -29.47 14.06 -16.59
CA ALA A 47 -28.07 13.92 -16.96
C ALA A 47 -27.27 14.81 -16.00
N LEU A 48 -26.48 14.17 -15.11
CA LEU A 48 -25.51 14.89 -14.29
C LEU A 48 -24.50 15.50 -15.26
N VAL A 49 -24.66 16.78 -15.60
CA VAL A 49 -23.65 17.55 -16.32
C VAL A 49 -22.44 17.59 -15.42
N PRO A 50 -21.25 17.07 -15.84
CA PRO A 50 -20.06 17.19 -15.03
C PRO A 50 -19.81 18.67 -14.75
N ARG A 51 -19.85 19.06 -13.46
CA ARG A 51 -19.47 20.40 -13.04
C ARG A 51 -18.02 20.61 -13.50
N PRO A 52 -17.70 21.68 -14.24
CA PRO A 52 -16.33 21.99 -14.59
C PRO A 52 -15.50 22.00 -13.31
N ALA A 53 -14.41 21.23 -13.27
CA ALA A 53 -13.47 21.25 -12.16
C ALA A 53 -13.03 22.71 -11.96
N ALA A 54 -13.19 23.22 -10.74
CA ALA A 54 -12.69 24.55 -10.40
C ALA A 54 -11.20 24.59 -10.78
N PRO A 55 -10.72 25.70 -11.39
CA PRO A 55 -9.32 25.82 -11.74
C PRO A 55 -8.48 25.54 -10.48
N ALA A 56 -7.58 24.56 -10.58
CA ALA A 56 -6.63 24.26 -9.50
C ALA A 56 -5.91 25.57 -9.16
N LYS A 57 -5.97 25.98 -7.88
CA LYS A 57 -5.16 27.10 -7.41
C LYS A 57 -3.73 26.90 -7.90
N PRO A 58 -3.03 27.92 -8.42
CA PRO A 58 -1.63 27.81 -8.77
C PRO A 58 -0.89 27.21 -7.57
N VAL A 59 -0.33 26.04 -7.74
CA VAL A 59 0.60 25.47 -6.75
C VAL A 59 1.75 26.46 -6.71
N ALA A 60 1.94 27.12 -5.57
CA ALA A 60 3.10 27.97 -5.36
C ALA A 60 4.34 27.16 -5.78
N PRO A 61 5.34 27.79 -6.44
CA PRO A 61 6.55 27.09 -6.85
C PRO A 61 7.05 26.30 -5.65
N ALA A 62 7.17 25.00 -5.81
CA ALA A 62 7.56 24.11 -4.73
C ALA A 62 8.86 24.68 -4.15
N ALA A 63 8.80 25.15 -2.89
CA ALA A 63 9.97 25.66 -2.22
C ALA A 63 11.03 24.58 -2.33
N GLN A 64 12.18 24.91 -2.94
CA GLN A 64 13.27 23.96 -3.13
C GLN A 64 13.65 23.44 -1.75
N PHE A 65 13.42 22.15 -1.54
CA PHE A 65 13.74 21.51 -0.29
C PHE A 65 15.23 21.18 -0.31
N VAL A 66 16.03 21.95 0.40
CA VAL A 66 17.50 21.82 0.42
C VAL A 66 17.93 21.00 1.62
N VAL A 67 18.84 20.03 1.43
CA VAL A 67 19.46 19.26 2.51
C VAL A 67 20.36 20.15 3.34
N LYS A 68 20.03 20.30 4.62
CA LYS A 68 20.75 21.15 5.59
C LYS A 68 21.58 20.34 6.58
N ARG A 69 21.17 19.10 6.86
CA ARG A 69 21.86 18.17 7.74
C ARG A 69 21.65 16.74 7.28
N ILE A 70 22.69 15.94 7.36
CA ILE A 70 22.64 14.48 7.24
C ILE A 70 23.08 13.90 8.59
N LEU A 71 22.41 12.83 9.03
CA LEU A 71 22.77 12.16 10.27
C LEU A 71 24.18 11.57 10.18
N PRO A 72 25.01 11.75 11.21
CA PRO A 72 26.34 11.16 11.26
C PRO A 72 26.25 9.66 11.57
N ILE A 73 26.09 8.85 10.53
CA ILE A 73 26.01 7.40 10.62
C ILE A 73 27.29 6.81 10.04
N ASP A 74 27.99 6.03 10.83
CA ASP A 74 29.25 5.41 10.42
C ASP A 74 28.98 4.11 9.65
N GLY A 75 29.30 4.13 8.35
CA GLY A 75 29.15 2.97 7.47
C GLY A 75 27.72 2.69 7.00
N PRO A 76 27.50 1.54 6.35
CA PRO A 76 26.19 1.16 5.83
C PRO A 76 25.24 0.73 6.97
N ILE A 77 23.98 1.15 6.88
CA ILE A 77 22.92 0.74 7.80
C ILE A 77 22.57 -0.73 7.48
N LYS A 78 22.67 -1.62 8.46
CA LYS A 78 22.36 -3.03 8.29
C LYS A 78 20.85 -3.28 8.39
N TYR A 79 20.38 -4.38 7.82
CA TYR A 79 18.99 -4.80 7.94
C TYR A 79 18.56 -4.90 9.41
N GLY A 80 17.43 -4.27 9.74
CA GLY A 80 16.92 -4.17 11.11
C GLY A 80 17.45 -2.98 11.89
N GLU A 81 18.55 -2.34 11.44
CA GLU A 81 19.08 -1.13 12.08
C GLU A 81 18.33 0.11 11.61
N TRP A 82 18.20 1.07 12.52
CA TRP A 82 17.63 2.38 12.23
C TRP A 82 18.17 3.43 13.21
N HIS A 83 18.18 4.67 12.76
CA HIS A 83 18.64 5.84 13.52
C HIS A 83 17.54 6.88 13.54
N TRP A 84 17.40 7.59 14.66
CA TRP A 84 16.44 8.67 14.79
C TRP A 84 16.98 9.70 15.78
N ASP A 85 17.28 10.92 15.25
CA ASP A 85 17.78 12.04 16.04
C ASP A 85 17.19 13.35 15.52
N GLU A 86 16.33 13.97 16.34
CA GLU A 86 15.69 15.25 16.04
C GLU A 86 16.48 16.44 16.61
N LYS A 87 17.62 16.20 17.26
CA LYS A 87 18.41 17.26 17.89
C LYS A 87 18.88 18.28 16.85
N GLY A 88 18.56 19.55 17.07
CA GLY A 88 18.92 20.64 16.16
C GLY A 88 18.04 20.75 14.91
N ALA A 89 17.12 19.84 14.68
CA ALA A 89 16.09 19.99 13.65
C ALA A 89 14.94 20.87 14.18
N PRO A 90 14.22 21.60 13.30
CA PRO A 90 13.01 22.31 13.68
C PRO A 90 11.97 21.37 14.30
N SER A 91 11.23 21.83 15.33
CA SER A 91 10.18 21.04 15.98
C SER A 91 8.97 20.79 15.07
N ALA A 92 8.79 21.64 14.06
CA ALA A 92 7.74 21.53 13.03
C ALA A 92 8.32 21.96 11.68
N GLY A 93 7.64 21.58 10.59
CA GLY A 93 8.06 21.95 9.23
C GLY A 93 7.57 20.95 8.19
N THR A 94 8.05 21.12 6.96
CA THR A 94 7.75 20.22 5.84
C THR A 94 8.53 18.93 6.01
N THR A 95 7.82 17.80 6.00
CA THR A 95 8.44 16.47 6.01
C THR A 95 8.57 15.96 4.58
N VAL A 96 9.76 15.46 4.26
CA VAL A 96 10.06 14.75 3.01
C VAL A 96 10.72 13.43 3.36
N VAL A 97 10.28 12.36 2.73
CA VAL A 97 10.88 11.04 2.85
C VAL A 97 11.57 10.71 1.54
N THR A 98 12.81 10.24 1.62
CA THR A 98 13.52 9.71 0.46
C THR A 98 13.74 8.22 0.62
N VAL A 99 13.58 7.47 -0.47
CA VAL A 99 13.80 6.03 -0.55
C VAL A 99 14.78 5.79 -1.68
N ASP A 100 15.95 5.26 -1.37
CA ASP A 100 16.92 4.83 -2.38
C ASP A 100 16.90 3.30 -2.47
N LEU A 101 16.38 2.79 -3.59
CA LEU A 101 16.25 1.35 -3.82
C LEU A 101 17.59 0.66 -3.98
N LYS A 102 18.58 1.34 -4.56
CA LYS A 102 19.92 0.79 -4.76
C LYS A 102 20.69 0.68 -3.45
N ALA A 103 20.57 1.68 -2.59
CA ALA A 103 21.20 1.67 -1.26
C ALA A 103 20.40 0.86 -0.23
N ASN A 104 19.12 0.52 -0.52
CA ASN A 104 18.17 -0.05 0.42
C ASN A 104 18.02 0.78 1.70
N VAL A 105 17.92 2.11 1.54
CA VAL A 105 17.83 3.08 2.65
C VAL A 105 16.63 3.98 2.46
N LEU A 106 15.94 4.26 3.57
CA LEU A 106 14.94 5.32 3.68
C LEU A 106 15.44 6.38 4.65
N SER A 107 15.37 7.65 4.23
CA SER A 107 15.70 8.81 5.07
C SER A 107 14.48 9.71 5.24
N VAL A 108 14.36 10.31 6.42
CA VAL A 108 13.30 11.25 6.78
C VAL A 108 13.90 12.61 7.05
N PHE A 109 13.44 13.62 6.33
CA PHE A 109 13.88 14.99 6.49
C PHE A 109 12.74 15.87 7.03
N ARG A 110 13.06 16.80 7.93
CA ARG A 110 12.18 17.89 8.35
C ARG A 110 12.87 19.22 8.06
N ASP A 111 12.28 20.01 7.15
CA ASP A 111 12.86 21.28 6.65
C ASP A 111 14.35 21.18 6.22
N GLY A 112 14.72 20.04 5.60
CA GLY A 112 16.09 19.77 5.14
C GLY A 112 17.01 19.12 6.17
N TYR A 113 16.56 18.94 7.41
CA TYR A 113 17.32 18.22 8.42
C TYR A 113 16.93 16.75 8.40
N GLU A 114 17.87 15.87 8.12
CA GLU A 114 17.63 14.43 8.28
C GLU A 114 17.44 14.13 9.76
N ILE A 115 16.30 13.57 10.10
CA ILE A 115 15.91 13.22 11.47
C ILE A 115 15.80 11.71 11.69
N GLY A 116 15.81 10.93 10.61
CA GLY A 116 15.76 9.48 10.68
C GLY A 116 16.29 8.81 9.43
N ALA A 117 16.94 7.66 9.60
CA ALA A 117 17.42 6.82 8.51
C ALA A 117 17.32 5.34 8.92
N THR A 118 17.00 4.45 7.97
CA THR A 118 16.87 3.02 8.22
C THR A 118 17.17 2.20 6.97
N ALA A 119 17.65 0.97 7.17
CA ALA A 119 17.62 -0.04 6.11
C ALA A 119 16.18 -0.50 5.86
N ILE A 120 15.87 -0.84 4.61
CA ILE A 120 14.52 -1.16 4.15
C ILE A 120 14.44 -2.49 3.41
N LEU A 121 13.23 -3.03 3.31
CA LEU A 121 12.85 -4.02 2.30
C LEU A 121 12.06 -3.35 1.19
N THR A 122 12.26 -3.81 -0.03
CA THR A 122 11.59 -3.28 -1.23
C THR A 122 10.95 -4.41 -2.04
N GLY A 123 10.12 -4.04 -3.00
CA GLY A 123 9.53 -4.98 -3.94
C GLY A 123 10.57 -5.59 -4.87
N HIS A 124 10.35 -6.85 -5.26
CA HIS A 124 11.24 -7.61 -6.13
C HIS A 124 10.45 -8.37 -7.20
N GLY A 125 11.14 -8.76 -8.29
CA GLY A 125 10.56 -9.53 -9.39
C GLY A 125 9.43 -8.79 -10.10
N ASP A 126 8.25 -9.41 -10.17
CA ASP A 126 7.08 -8.88 -10.88
C ASP A 126 6.36 -7.74 -10.12
N LYS A 127 6.81 -7.41 -8.92
CA LYS A 127 6.23 -6.37 -8.05
C LYS A 127 7.31 -5.44 -7.50
N PRO A 128 8.06 -4.72 -8.35
CA PRO A 128 9.07 -3.78 -7.89
C PRO A 128 8.42 -2.57 -7.21
N THR A 129 9.16 -1.95 -6.29
CA THR A 129 8.76 -0.65 -5.74
C THR A 129 8.88 0.41 -6.84
N PRO A 130 7.82 1.19 -7.14
CA PRO A 130 7.84 2.16 -8.23
C PRO A 130 8.73 3.35 -7.92
N LEU A 131 9.48 3.81 -8.93
CA LEU A 131 10.24 5.06 -8.88
C LEU A 131 9.31 6.27 -9.06
N GLY A 132 9.64 7.39 -8.42
CA GLY A 132 8.90 8.65 -8.59
C GLY A 132 8.68 9.42 -7.30
N VAL A 133 7.76 10.38 -7.36
CA VAL A 133 7.35 11.23 -6.24
C VAL A 133 5.90 10.95 -5.91
N PHE A 134 5.64 10.51 -4.69
CA PHE A 134 4.32 10.09 -4.25
C PHE A 134 3.89 10.88 -3.01
N PRO A 135 2.66 11.40 -2.95
CA PRO A 135 2.13 11.92 -1.70
C PRO A 135 1.70 10.77 -0.79
N ILE A 136 1.79 10.95 0.52
CA ILE A 136 1.12 10.05 1.47
C ILE A 136 -0.38 10.32 1.39
N THR A 137 -1.14 9.37 0.84
CA THR A 137 -2.59 9.52 0.56
C THR A 137 -3.48 8.96 1.67
N GLN A 138 -2.96 8.05 2.47
CA GLN A 138 -3.67 7.41 3.57
C GLN A 138 -2.68 7.02 4.68
N LYS A 139 -3.14 7.08 5.93
CA LYS A 139 -2.42 6.57 7.09
C LYS A 139 -3.35 5.69 7.91
N ASN A 140 -2.88 4.49 8.28
CA ASN A 140 -3.63 3.57 9.14
C ASN A 140 -2.64 2.81 10.04
N ARG A 141 -2.80 2.96 11.36
CA ARG A 141 -1.89 2.35 12.33
C ARG A 141 -1.99 0.82 12.35
N ASP A 142 -3.18 0.28 12.24
CA ASP A 142 -3.48 -1.15 12.41
C ASP A 142 -4.04 -1.74 11.11
N HIS A 143 -3.40 -1.40 9.97
CA HIS A 143 -3.83 -1.83 8.65
C HIS A 143 -3.53 -3.31 8.42
N VAL A 144 -4.47 -3.99 7.73
CA VAL A 144 -4.29 -5.33 7.17
C VAL A 144 -4.45 -5.23 5.66
N SER A 145 -3.56 -5.85 4.91
CA SER A 145 -3.60 -5.88 3.45
C SER A 145 -4.83 -6.64 2.95
N ASN A 146 -5.65 -6.01 2.11
CA ASN A 146 -6.79 -6.67 1.49
C ASN A 146 -6.39 -7.71 0.42
N LEU A 147 -5.15 -7.62 -0.10
CA LEU A 147 -4.67 -8.52 -1.16
C LEU A 147 -3.94 -9.75 -0.60
N TYR A 148 -3.28 -9.60 0.55
CA TYR A 148 -2.38 -10.62 1.09
C TYR A 148 -2.79 -11.11 2.48
N ASP A 149 -3.86 -10.53 3.07
CA ASP A 149 -4.31 -10.80 4.44
C ASP A 149 -3.15 -10.74 5.47
N ALA A 150 -2.23 -9.81 5.24
CA ALA A 150 -1.02 -9.65 6.03
C ALA A 150 -1.07 -8.34 6.84
N PRO A 151 -0.64 -8.34 8.12
CA PRO A 151 -0.51 -7.13 8.91
C PRO A 151 0.47 -6.14 8.29
N MET A 152 0.07 -4.88 8.21
CA MET A 152 0.86 -3.75 7.73
C MET A 152 0.80 -2.60 8.76
N PRO A 153 1.38 -2.77 9.96
CA PRO A 153 1.31 -1.74 11.01
C PRO A 153 1.93 -0.43 10.53
N TYR A 154 1.36 0.69 11.00
CA TYR A 154 1.80 2.04 10.65
C TYR A 154 1.81 2.33 9.13
N MET A 155 0.85 1.77 8.40
CA MET A 155 0.75 1.91 6.95
C MET A 155 0.58 3.38 6.52
N MET A 156 1.39 3.80 5.55
CA MET A 156 1.31 5.08 4.84
C MET A 156 1.27 4.79 3.34
N ARG A 157 0.08 4.95 2.73
CA ARG A 157 -0.17 4.62 1.31
C ARG A 157 0.43 5.66 0.40
N LEU A 158 1.10 5.20 -0.66
CA LEU A 158 1.74 6.03 -1.68
C LEU A 158 0.99 6.00 -3.01
N THR A 159 0.49 4.83 -3.43
CA THR A 159 -0.12 4.64 -4.75
C THR A 159 -1.55 4.09 -4.65
N ASN A 160 -2.33 4.24 -5.72
CA ASN A 160 -3.72 3.76 -5.75
C ASN A 160 -3.81 2.22 -5.82
N ASP A 161 -2.81 1.56 -6.37
CA ASP A 161 -2.72 0.10 -6.46
C ASP A 161 -2.18 -0.56 -5.17
N GLY A 162 -1.88 0.24 -4.13
CA GLY A 162 -1.66 -0.24 -2.78
C GLY A 162 -0.22 -0.25 -2.29
N VAL A 163 0.73 0.30 -3.05
CA VAL A 163 2.11 0.46 -2.52
C VAL A 163 2.10 1.43 -1.34
N ALA A 164 2.76 1.04 -0.26
CA ALA A 164 2.81 1.77 1.00
C ALA A 164 4.15 1.60 1.71
N ILE A 165 4.47 2.51 2.63
CA ILE A 165 5.48 2.29 3.68
C ILE A 165 4.74 1.67 4.88
N HIS A 166 5.29 0.63 5.48
CA HIS A 166 4.72 0.01 6.68
C HIS A 166 5.77 -0.74 7.50
N ALA A 167 5.44 -1.04 8.76
CA ALA A 167 6.30 -1.86 9.59
C ALA A 167 6.34 -3.31 9.10
N THR A 168 7.53 -3.88 9.13
CA THR A 168 7.75 -5.30 8.91
C THR A 168 9.08 -5.73 9.55
N LYS A 169 9.33 -7.03 9.59
CA LYS A 169 10.63 -7.57 9.97
C LYS A 169 11.62 -7.34 8.82
N VAL A 170 12.59 -6.45 9.03
CA VAL A 170 13.61 -6.10 8.03
C VAL A 170 14.84 -6.98 8.24
N GLU A 171 14.97 -8.03 7.42
CA GLU A 171 16.08 -8.99 7.46
C GLU A 171 16.57 -9.33 6.07
N ASN A 172 17.82 -9.78 5.98
CA ASN A 172 18.40 -10.22 4.71
C ASN A 172 17.63 -11.42 4.14
N GLY A 173 17.41 -11.42 2.83
CA GLY A 173 16.68 -12.48 2.12
C GLY A 173 15.17 -12.31 2.10
N TYR A 174 14.61 -11.30 2.76
CA TYR A 174 13.20 -10.94 2.67
C TYR A 174 12.98 -9.84 1.64
N VAL A 175 11.82 -9.86 0.99
CA VAL A 175 11.36 -8.84 0.02
C VAL A 175 9.89 -8.55 0.26
N THR A 176 9.40 -7.46 -0.34
CA THR A 176 7.97 -7.13 -0.36
C THR A 176 7.37 -7.35 -1.75
N HIS A 177 6.08 -7.08 -1.89
CA HIS A 177 5.36 -7.06 -3.18
C HIS A 177 5.12 -5.62 -3.66
N GLY A 178 6.16 -4.78 -3.58
CA GLY A 178 6.12 -3.37 -4.00
C GLY A 178 6.16 -2.36 -2.85
N CYS A 179 5.75 -2.74 -1.66
CA CYS A 179 5.81 -1.87 -0.49
C CYS A 179 7.24 -1.61 -0.02
N VAL A 180 7.41 -0.52 0.76
CA VAL A 180 8.65 -0.22 1.47
C VAL A 180 8.48 -0.69 2.92
N GLY A 181 9.18 -1.77 3.26
CA GLY A 181 9.17 -2.33 4.61
C GLY A 181 10.23 -1.70 5.49
N VAL A 182 9.86 -1.24 6.68
CA VAL A 182 10.76 -0.63 7.66
C VAL A 182 10.64 -1.28 9.03
N PRO A 183 11.66 -1.23 9.92
CA PRO A 183 11.56 -1.73 11.29
C PRO A 183 10.42 -1.05 12.05
N GLU A 184 9.73 -1.79 12.93
CA GLU A 184 8.53 -1.29 13.62
C GLU A 184 8.77 -0.03 14.44
N GLY A 185 9.87 0.03 15.21
CA GLY A 185 10.21 1.22 15.99
C GLY A 185 10.43 2.47 15.13
N PHE A 186 11.02 2.29 13.95
CA PHE A 186 11.16 3.36 12.97
C PHE A 186 9.82 3.74 12.34
N ALA A 187 9.02 2.76 11.94
CA ALA A 187 7.69 2.98 11.38
C ALA A 187 6.80 3.82 12.30
N ALA A 188 6.81 3.52 13.60
CA ALA A 188 6.05 4.28 14.61
C ALA A 188 6.47 5.75 14.66
N LYS A 189 7.79 6.03 14.63
CA LYS A 189 8.32 7.39 14.62
C LYS A 189 7.99 8.13 13.32
N LEU A 190 8.21 7.50 12.18
CA LEU A 190 7.87 8.07 10.87
C LEU A 190 6.37 8.34 10.77
N PHE A 191 5.53 7.40 11.21
CA PHE A 191 4.08 7.56 11.23
C PHE A 191 3.64 8.76 12.10
N ALA A 192 4.29 9.00 13.24
CA ALA A 192 4.00 10.16 14.08
C ALA A 192 4.45 11.48 13.45
N ALA A 193 5.60 11.48 12.76
CA ALA A 193 6.18 12.68 12.15
C ALA A 193 5.51 13.08 10.82
N ALA A 194 5.13 12.10 9.99
CA ALA A 194 4.58 12.32 8.66
C ALA A 194 3.10 12.69 8.69
N ARG A 195 2.65 13.45 7.69
CA ARG A 195 1.27 13.91 7.49
C ARG A 195 0.76 13.48 6.12
N LEU A 196 -0.56 13.49 5.95
CA LEU A 196 -1.16 13.33 4.63
C LEU A 196 -0.69 14.46 3.71
N GLY A 197 -0.30 14.11 2.49
CA GLY A 197 0.25 15.02 1.49
C GLY A 197 1.78 15.20 1.56
N ASP A 198 2.46 14.75 2.62
CA ASP A 198 3.91 14.73 2.65
C ASP A 198 4.47 13.88 1.51
N ARG A 199 5.60 14.33 0.94
CA ARG A 199 6.19 13.70 -0.26
C ARG A 199 7.14 12.57 0.11
N VAL A 200 6.99 11.47 -0.61
CA VAL A 200 7.92 10.34 -0.61
C VAL A 200 8.56 10.26 -1.99
N ILE A 201 9.87 10.35 -2.05
CA ILE A 201 10.66 10.37 -3.28
C ILE A 201 11.42 9.05 -3.36
N VAL A 202 11.06 8.23 -4.34
CA VAL A 202 11.68 6.92 -4.57
C VAL A 202 12.63 7.02 -5.74
N THR A 203 13.90 6.69 -5.50
CA THR A 203 15.00 6.75 -6.46
C THR A 203 15.76 5.42 -6.55
N ASP A 204 16.62 5.30 -7.54
CA ASP A 204 17.52 4.17 -7.70
C ASP A 204 18.98 4.66 -7.77
N GLY A 205 19.57 4.86 -6.60
CA GLY A 205 20.98 5.27 -6.46
C GLY A 205 21.22 6.78 -6.48
N ALA A 206 20.23 7.60 -6.09
CA ALA A 206 20.43 9.03 -5.90
C ALA A 206 21.10 9.32 -4.55
N VAL A 207 22.32 9.79 -4.58
CA VAL A 207 23.08 10.19 -3.38
C VAL A 207 22.77 11.65 -3.06
N LEU A 208 22.19 11.90 -1.88
CA LEU A 208 21.94 13.24 -1.38
C LEU A 208 23.12 13.75 -0.55
N ARG A 209 23.50 15.01 -0.78
CA ARG A 209 24.55 15.73 -0.02
C ARG A 209 23.98 17.01 0.57
N MET A 210 24.66 17.55 1.57
CA MET A 210 24.32 18.89 2.10
C MET A 210 24.38 19.91 0.96
N GLY A 211 23.36 20.75 0.88
CA GLY A 211 23.20 21.74 -0.19
C GLY A 211 22.42 21.24 -1.42
N ASP A 212 22.20 19.95 -1.57
CA ASP A 212 21.41 19.42 -2.68
C ASP A 212 19.93 19.79 -2.52
N ALA A 213 19.30 20.14 -3.63
CA ALA A 213 17.85 20.31 -3.67
C ALA A 213 17.20 18.94 -3.79
N ILE A 214 16.24 18.65 -2.88
CA ILE A 214 15.42 17.44 -2.96
C ILE A 214 14.13 17.75 -3.71
N ILE A 215 14.18 18.52 -4.81
CA ILE A 215 13.05 18.99 -5.65
C ILE A 215 12.36 20.21 -5.11
#